data_a4171fdcee1e9be2d5119c5bd6ca8be5
#
_entry.id   a4171fdcee1e9be2d5119c5bd6ca8be5
#
_cell.length_a   1.000
_cell.length_b   1.000
_cell.length_c   1.000
_cell.angle_alpha   90.00
_cell.angle_beta   90.00
_cell.angle_gamma   90.00
#
_symmetry.space_group_name_H-M   'P 1'
#
loop_
_entity.id
_entity.type
_entity.pdbx_description
1 polymer ?
#
loop_
_entity_poly.entity_id
_entity_poly.type
_entity_poly.pdbx_seq_one_letter_code
_entity_poly.pdbx_strand_id
1 'polypeptide(L)'
;MTEYLVPYANAESEFEEKRSRFISHVFLVESEAEARARIDEMKKKYYDARHNCWCFVLHDGTVRYGDDGEPQGTAGQPMLNVFQRENVENVVCIVTRYFGGILLGAGGLTRAYAKAAKDALDAAGKARMQPFSVLLLECPYPMFERIKLLIEGHEGRIESNDYGAAVTLTFLLPVQKTADFSAALTEISGGQMSAEEVEQRFLPGARE
;
A
#
# COMPACT_ATOMS: atom_id res chain seq x y z
N MET A 1 15.26 -9.97 -5.46
CA MET A 1 14.80 -8.57 -5.26
C MET A 1 14.99 -8.24 -3.80
N THR A 2 15.41 -7.03 -3.49
CA THR A 2 15.60 -6.60 -2.10
C THR A 2 14.22 -6.18 -1.54
N GLU A 3 13.94 -6.57 -0.30
CA GLU A 3 12.73 -6.13 0.40
C GLU A 3 12.75 -4.61 0.64
N TYR A 4 11.62 -3.94 0.46
CA TYR A 4 11.45 -2.50 0.67
C TYR A 4 10.05 -2.19 1.22
N LEU A 5 9.86 -1.02 1.80
CA LEU A 5 8.59 -0.62 2.41
C LEU A 5 7.70 0.10 1.39
N VAL A 6 6.41 -0.20 1.46
CA VAL A 6 5.35 0.44 0.66
C VAL A 6 4.18 0.84 1.56
N PRO A 7 3.25 1.71 1.12
CA PRO A 7 1.98 1.88 1.82
C PRO A 7 1.23 0.53 1.87
N TYR A 8 0.75 0.16 3.07
CA TYR A 8 -0.04 -1.07 3.23
C TYR A 8 -1.40 -0.98 2.55
N ALA A 9 -2.05 0.18 2.63
CA ALA A 9 -3.35 0.45 2.01
C ALA A 9 -3.41 1.87 1.45
N ASN A 10 -4.37 2.13 0.55
CA ASN A 10 -4.72 3.49 0.21
C ASN A 10 -5.41 4.15 1.41
N ALA A 11 -5.05 5.40 1.69
CA ALA A 11 -5.60 6.12 2.83
C ALA A 11 -5.80 7.60 2.55
N GLU A 12 -6.72 8.17 3.30
CA GLU A 12 -7.01 9.61 3.33
C GLU A 12 -6.87 10.10 4.77
N SER A 13 -6.35 11.30 4.95
CA SER A 13 -6.39 12.02 6.21
C SER A 13 -6.69 13.50 5.98
N GLU A 14 -7.18 14.16 7.00
CA GLU A 14 -7.57 15.56 6.93
C GLU A 14 -7.26 16.26 8.24
N PHE A 15 -6.83 17.53 8.15
CA PHE A 15 -6.72 18.42 9.30
C PHE A 15 -6.89 19.87 8.88
N GLU A 16 -7.11 20.73 9.86
CA GLU A 16 -7.21 22.17 9.68
C GLU A 16 -6.05 22.88 10.41
N GLU A 17 -5.43 23.84 9.73
CA GLU A 17 -4.41 24.74 10.29
C GLU A 17 -4.70 26.18 9.89
N LYS A 18 -4.93 27.07 10.86
CA LYS A 18 -5.29 28.47 10.64
C LYS A 18 -6.42 28.63 9.63
N ARG A 19 -7.48 27.86 9.79
CA ARG A 19 -8.65 27.77 8.90
C ARG A 19 -8.36 27.24 7.49
N SER A 20 -7.10 26.93 7.14
CA SER A 20 -6.81 26.21 5.91
C SER A 20 -7.05 24.74 6.14
N ARG A 21 -7.80 24.10 5.23
CA ARG A 21 -8.11 22.68 5.25
C ARG A 21 -7.13 21.95 4.36
N PHE A 22 -6.50 20.91 4.89
CA PHE A 22 -5.58 20.04 4.18
C PHE A 22 -6.16 18.63 4.12
N ILE A 23 -6.38 18.13 2.92
CA ILE A 23 -6.87 16.76 2.66
C ILE A 23 -5.73 16.03 1.94
N SER A 24 -5.26 14.94 2.52
CA SER A 24 -4.14 14.18 1.97
C SER A 24 -4.54 12.76 1.60
N HIS A 25 -4.06 12.29 0.47
CA HIS A 25 -4.26 10.94 -0.04
C HIS A 25 -2.92 10.28 -0.28
N VAL A 26 -2.81 9.02 0.13
CA VAL A 26 -1.67 8.14 -0.16
C VAL A 26 -2.19 6.93 -0.93
N PHE A 27 -1.48 6.58 -2.02
CA PHE A 27 -1.78 5.39 -2.83
C PHE A 27 -0.50 4.59 -3.07
N LEU A 28 -0.64 3.27 -3.07
CA LEU A 28 0.37 2.37 -3.63
C LEU A 28 0.32 2.48 -5.16
N VAL A 29 1.48 2.67 -5.78
CA VAL A 29 1.64 2.76 -7.25
C VAL A 29 2.94 2.10 -7.66
N GLU A 30 2.97 1.46 -8.81
CA GLU A 30 4.15 0.73 -9.30
C GLU A 30 4.84 1.42 -10.48
N SER A 31 4.22 2.48 -11.02
CA SER A 31 4.73 3.19 -12.17
C SER A 31 4.45 4.70 -12.12
N GLU A 32 5.26 5.48 -12.85
CA GLU A 32 5.01 6.92 -13.03
C GLU A 32 3.65 7.18 -13.69
N ALA A 33 3.21 6.31 -14.61
CA ALA A 33 1.91 6.43 -15.26
C ALA A 33 0.76 6.32 -14.25
N GLU A 34 0.82 5.35 -13.33
CA GLU A 34 -0.16 5.20 -12.25
C GLU A 34 -0.12 6.38 -11.29
N ALA A 35 1.08 6.84 -10.88
CA ALA A 35 1.22 8.00 -10.01
C ALA A 35 0.57 9.24 -10.64
N ARG A 36 0.80 9.50 -11.94
CA ARG A 36 0.18 10.61 -12.66
C ARG A 36 -1.33 10.46 -12.77
N ALA A 37 -1.83 9.25 -13.03
CA ALA A 37 -3.27 8.99 -13.08
C ALA A 37 -3.95 9.31 -11.73
N ARG A 38 -3.33 8.98 -10.60
CA ARG A 38 -3.83 9.34 -9.26
C ARG A 38 -3.79 10.84 -9.00
N ILE A 39 -2.73 11.53 -9.44
CA ILE A 39 -2.64 12.99 -9.35
C ILE A 39 -3.78 13.65 -10.14
N ASP A 40 -4.01 13.21 -11.37
CA ASP A 40 -5.07 13.75 -12.23
C ASP A 40 -6.47 13.44 -11.68
N GLU A 41 -6.68 12.26 -11.10
CA GLU A 41 -7.91 11.87 -10.41
C GLU A 41 -8.22 12.83 -9.25
N MET A 42 -7.23 13.11 -8.39
CA MET A 42 -7.41 14.02 -7.26
C MET A 42 -7.60 15.47 -7.70
N LYS A 43 -6.90 15.92 -8.74
CA LYS A 43 -7.12 17.25 -9.34
C LYS A 43 -8.53 17.40 -9.89
N LYS A 44 -9.11 16.35 -10.46
CA LYS A 44 -10.50 16.34 -10.94
C LYS A 44 -11.50 16.31 -9.77
N LYS A 45 -11.23 15.48 -8.74
CA LYS A 45 -12.07 15.37 -7.55
C LYS A 45 -12.15 16.70 -6.79
N TYR A 46 -11.02 17.39 -6.66
CA TYR A 46 -10.89 18.67 -5.93
C TYR A 46 -10.58 19.83 -6.89
N TYR A 47 -11.32 19.92 -8.00
CA TYR A 47 -11.13 20.92 -9.03
C TYR A 47 -11.29 22.38 -8.57
N ASP A 48 -12.04 22.57 -7.50
CA ASP A 48 -12.31 23.87 -6.86
C ASP A 48 -11.24 24.26 -5.81
N ALA A 49 -10.33 23.36 -5.48
CA ALA A 49 -9.20 23.68 -4.62
C ALA A 49 -8.12 24.44 -5.38
N ARG A 50 -7.48 25.39 -4.68
CA ARG A 50 -6.43 26.22 -5.27
C ARG A 50 -5.14 25.46 -5.50
N HIS A 51 -4.84 24.46 -4.68
CA HIS A 51 -3.57 23.71 -4.69
C HIS A 51 -3.83 22.22 -4.45
N ASN A 52 -3.31 21.39 -5.37
CA ASN A 52 -3.24 19.93 -5.27
C ASN A 52 -1.76 19.55 -5.40
N CYS A 53 -0.99 19.78 -4.32
CA CYS A 53 0.43 19.48 -4.28
C CYS A 53 0.66 17.98 -4.20
N TRP A 54 1.76 17.49 -4.79
CA TRP A 54 1.98 16.07 -4.90
C TRP A 54 3.46 15.69 -4.85
N CYS A 55 3.74 14.46 -4.46
CA CYS A 55 5.04 13.81 -4.65
C CYS A 55 4.85 12.32 -4.88
N PHE A 56 5.82 11.68 -5.53
CA PHE A 56 5.90 10.23 -5.58
C PHE A 56 7.35 9.74 -5.54
N VAL A 57 7.51 8.53 -5.02
CA VAL A 57 8.76 7.78 -4.94
C VAL A 57 8.48 6.40 -5.48
N LEU A 58 9.22 5.95 -6.50
CA LEU A 58 9.11 4.60 -7.07
C LEU A 58 10.35 3.78 -6.73
N HIS A 59 10.19 2.47 -6.69
CA HIS A 59 11.28 1.53 -6.40
C HIS A 59 12.41 1.54 -7.45
N ASP A 60 12.12 1.95 -8.68
CA ASP A 60 13.11 2.13 -9.75
C ASP A 60 14.04 3.36 -9.55
N GLY A 61 13.85 4.10 -8.46
CA GLY A 61 14.58 5.33 -8.15
C GLY A 61 13.96 6.60 -8.72
N THR A 62 12.83 6.50 -9.44
CA THR A 62 12.13 7.67 -9.95
C THR A 62 11.49 8.45 -8.82
N VAL A 63 11.85 9.72 -8.71
CA VAL A 63 11.32 10.64 -7.69
C VAL A 63 10.87 11.93 -8.36
N ARG A 64 9.64 12.37 -8.07
CA ARG A 64 9.10 13.63 -8.57
C ARG A 64 8.21 14.29 -7.52
N TYR A 65 8.07 15.60 -7.62
CA TYR A 65 7.17 16.40 -6.78
C TYR A 65 6.71 17.67 -7.50
N GLY A 66 5.64 18.28 -7.00
CA GLY A 66 5.10 19.53 -7.52
C GLY A 66 4.37 20.33 -6.45
N ASP A 67 4.60 21.63 -6.44
CA ASP A 67 4.01 22.58 -5.49
C ASP A 67 2.65 23.13 -5.94
N ASP A 68 2.24 22.87 -7.19
CA ASP A 68 0.92 23.22 -7.76
C ASP A 68 0.43 24.64 -7.39
N GLY A 69 1.31 25.63 -7.57
CA GLY A 69 1.02 27.05 -7.30
C GLY A 69 1.25 27.52 -5.87
N GLU A 70 1.63 26.66 -4.94
CA GLU A 70 2.21 27.12 -3.66
C GLU A 70 3.60 27.71 -3.87
N PRO A 71 4.13 28.53 -2.95
CA PRO A 71 5.49 29.02 -3.03
C PRO A 71 6.49 27.87 -3.20
N GLN A 72 7.44 28.05 -4.12
CA GLN A 72 8.41 27.03 -4.50
C GLN A 72 9.09 26.39 -3.28
N GLY A 73 9.06 25.04 -3.22
CA GLY A 73 9.71 24.25 -2.18
C GLY A 73 8.96 24.21 -0.85
N THR A 74 7.74 24.76 -0.76
CA THR A 74 6.98 24.80 0.50
C THR A 74 5.97 23.65 0.65
N ALA A 75 5.73 22.87 -0.40
CA ALA A 75 4.73 21.79 -0.39
C ALA A 75 5.33 20.44 -0.84
N GLY A 76 5.60 20.27 -2.13
CA GLY A 76 5.99 18.99 -2.70
C GLY A 76 7.28 18.42 -2.10
N GLN A 77 8.33 19.23 -1.94
CA GLN A 77 9.58 18.80 -1.35
C GLN A 77 9.45 18.39 0.14
N PRO A 78 8.76 19.15 1.01
CA PRO A 78 8.48 18.71 2.39
C PRO A 78 7.71 17.39 2.48
N MET A 79 6.74 17.15 1.59
CA MET A 79 6.01 15.89 1.50
C MET A 79 6.95 14.74 1.10
N LEU A 80 7.75 14.94 0.05
CA LEU A 80 8.73 13.98 -0.43
C LEU A 80 9.71 13.55 0.67
N ASN A 81 10.21 14.50 1.45
CA ASN A 81 11.15 14.24 2.55
C ASN A 81 10.57 13.30 3.62
N VAL A 82 9.24 13.27 3.80
CA VAL A 82 8.58 12.32 4.71
C VAL A 82 8.77 10.90 4.23
N PHE A 83 8.44 10.60 2.97
CA PHE A 83 8.54 9.25 2.42
C PHE A 83 9.98 8.76 2.34
N GLN A 84 10.93 9.65 1.99
CA GLN A 84 12.36 9.33 1.99
C GLN A 84 12.91 8.99 3.38
N ARG A 85 12.50 9.71 4.43
CA ARG A 85 12.90 9.42 5.82
C ARG A 85 12.30 8.14 6.36
N GLU A 86 11.08 7.82 5.94
CA GLU A 86 10.37 6.59 6.31
C GLU A 86 10.80 5.38 5.44
N ASN A 87 11.67 5.59 4.44
CA ASN A 87 12.11 4.61 3.45
C ASN A 87 10.94 3.92 2.73
N VAL A 88 9.89 4.69 2.42
CA VAL A 88 8.70 4.19 1.72
C VAL A 88 8.82 4.51 0.24
N GLU A 89 8.68 3.48 -0.58
CA GLU A 89 8.73 3.53 -2.05
C GLU A 89 7.40 3.07 -2.65
N ASN A 90 7.27 3.13 -3.98
CA ASN A 90 6.04 2.79 -4.69
C ASN A 90 4.81 3.53 -4.13
N VAL A 91 5.00 4.80 -3.83
CA VAL A 91 4.01 5.67 -3.20
C VAL A 91 3.79 6.94 -4.00
N VAL A 92 2.54 7.37 -4.14
CA VAL A 92 2.16 8.73 -4.50
C VAL A 92 1.35 9.34 -3.36
N CYS A 93 1.68 10.57 -3.01
CA CYS A 93 0.94 11.38 -2.05
C CYS A 93 0.45 12.66 -2.72
N ILE A 94 -0.83 12.97 -2.55
CA ILE A 94 -1.45 14.21 -3.01
C ILE A 94 -2.05 14.92 -1.80
N VAL A 95 -1.73 16.20 -1.64
CA VAL A 95 -2.31 17.06 -0.60
C VAL A 95 -3.05 18.21 -1.24
N THR A 96 -4.36 18.20 -1.05
CA THR A 96 -5.27 19.26 -1.48
C THR A 96 -5.43 20.29 -0.39
N ARG A 97 -5.26 21.56 -0.70
CA ARG A 97 -5.43 22.65 0.25
C ARG A 97 -6.53 23.63 -0.16
N TYR A 98 -7.44 23.89 0.77
CA TYR A 98 -8.38 25.01 0.74
C TYR A 98 -7.88 26.12 1.66
N PHE A 99 -7.70 27.32 1.12
CA PHE A 99 -7.19 28.47 1.87
C PHE A 99 -8.24 29.01 2.83
N GLY A 100 -7.89 29.18 4.09
CA GLY A 100 -8.79 29.64 5.16
C GLY A 100 -8.77 31.16 5.45
N GLY A 101 -8.13 31.95 4.57
CA GLY A 101 -8.07 33.41 4.74
C GLY A 101 -6.91 33.89 5.64
N ILE A 102 -6.18 33.01 6.31
CA ILE A 102 -5.04 33.34 7.17
C ILE A 102 -3.76 32.74 6.58
N LEU A 103 -2.75 33.58 6.34
CA LEU A 103 -1.48 33.16 5.79
C LEU A 103 -0.68 32.32 6.81
N LEU A 104 -0.19 31.15 6.37
CA LEU A 104 0.69 30.30 7.16
C LEU A 104 2.16 30.78 7.14
N GLY A 105 2.56 31.44 6.04
CA GLY A 105 3.96 31.75 5.73
C GLY A 105 4.71 30.49 5.27
N ALA A 106 5.89 30.66 4.66
CA ALA A 106 6.67 29.55 4.09
C ALA A 106 6.95 28.43 5.11
N GLY A 107 7.43 28.77 6.30
CA GLY A 107 7.68 27.76 7.35
C GLY A 107 6.41 27.08 7.88
N GLY A 108 5.26 27.77 7.89
CA GLY A 108 3.97 27.18 8.25
C GLY A 108 3.49 26.20 7.20
N LEU A 109 3.60 26.57 5.91
CA LEU A 109 3.27 25.69 4.79
C LEU A 109 4.12 24.41 4.80
N THR A 110 5.44 24.55 4.91
CA THR A 110 6.38 23.41 4.97
C THR A 110 5.99 22.42 6.06
N ARG A 111 5.67 22.90 7.27
CA ARG A 111 5.23 22.03 8.37
C ARG A 111 3.86 21.38 8.10
N ALA A 112 2.91 22.15 7.56
CA ALA A 112 1.58 21.66 7.27
C ALA A 112 1.58 20.56 6.21
N TYR A 113 2.32 20.75 5.10
CA TYR A 113 2.42 19.75 4.04
C TYR A 113 3.16 18.48 4.50
N ALA A 114 4.26 18.62 5.26
CA ALA A 114 4.96 17.48 5.86
C ALA A 114 4.05 16.71 6.83
N LYS A 115 3.28 17.42 7.68
CA LYS A 115 2.30 16.81 8.57
C LYS A 115 1.22 16.06 7.80
N ALA A 116 0.63 16.69 6.77
CA ALA A 116 -0.39 16.08 5.92
C ALA A 116 0.08 14.74 5.31
N ALA A 117 1.30 14.74 4.73
CA ALA A 117 1.90 13.55 4.16
C ALA A 117 2.15 12.46 5.21
N LYS A 118 2.63 12.85 6.41
CA LYS A 118 2.88 11.91 7.51
C LYS A 118 1.57 11.31 8.03
N ASP A 119 0.55 12.13 8.29
CA ASP A 119 -0.75 11.67 8.78
C ASP A 119 -1.41 10.68 7.81
N ALA A 120 -1.32 10.93 6.48
CA ALA A 120 -1.83 10.02 5.47
C ALA A 120 -1.04 8.70 5.40
N LEU A 121 0.30 8.75 5.53
CA LEU A 121 1.13 7.55 5.58
C LEU A 121 0.83 6.73 6.85
N ASP A 122 0.65 7.38 8.00
CA ASP A 122 0.30 6.69 9.25
C ASP A 122 -1.08 6.03 9.17
N ALA A 123 -2.04 6.68 8.52
CA ALA A 123 -3.34 6.09 8.24
C ALA A 123 -3.24 4.88 7.30
N ALA A 124 -2.43 4.98 6.24
CA ALA A 124 -2.17 3.90 5.31
C ALA A 124 -1.50 2.69 5.99
N GLY A 125 -0.62 2.95 6.96
CA GLY A 125 0.33 1.98 7.47
C GLY A 125 1.41 1.65 6.45
N LYS A 126 2.35 0.81 6.84
CA LYS A 126 3.43 0.33 5.98
C LYS A 126 3.39 -1.18 5.88
N ALA A 127 3.85 -1.72 4.77
CA ALA A 127 4.07 -3.14 4.57
C ALA A 127 5.41 -3.35 3.86
N ARG A 128 6.03 -4.49 4.13
CA ARG A 128 7.25 -4.91 3.45
C ARG A 128 6.89 -5.65 2.18
N MET A 129 7.40 -5.20 1.05
CA MET A 129 7.35 -5.95 -0.20
C MET A 129 8.22 -7.18 -0.08
N GLN A 130 7.65 -8.36 -0.29
CA GLN A 130 8.33 -9.64 -0.15
C GLN A 130 7.80 -10.66 -1.16
N PRO A 131 8.57 -11.74 -1.45
CA PRO A 131 8.10 -12.77 -2.36
C PRO A 131 7.01 -13.64 -1.70
N PHE A 132 5.95 -13.88 -2.47
CA PHE A 132 4.87 -14.81 -2.17
C PHE A 132 4.84 -15.93 -3.19
N SER A 133 4.65 -17.16 -2.73
CA SER A 133 4.27 -18.29 -3.58
C SER A 133 2.76 -18.27 -3.79
N VAL A 134 2.32 -18.36 -5.04
CA VAL A 134 0.92 -18.65 -5.40
C VAL A 134 0.80 -20.16 -5.43
N LEU A 135 -0.06 -20.68 -4.59
CA LEU A 135 -0.24 -22.12 -4.37
C LEU A 135 -1.65 -22.55 -4.78
N LEU A 136 -1.73 -23.72 -5.41
CA LEU A 136 -2.97 -24.41 -5.74
C LEU A 136 -3.11 -25.65 -4.86
N LEU A 137 -4.26 -25.83 -4.26
CA LEU A 137 -4.58 -26.98 -3.41
C LEU A 137 -5.99 -27.45 -3.66
N GLU A 138 -6.17 -28.74 -3.92
CA GLU A 138 -7.48 -29.40 -3.94
C GLU A 138 -7.72 -30.09 -2.60
N CYS A 139 -8.90 -29.86 -1.99
CA CYS A 139 -9.25 -30.45 -0.71
C CYS A 139 -10.72 -30.91 -0.65
N PRO A 140 -11.03 -31.97 0.11
CA PRO A 140 -12.41 -32.36 0.41
C PRO A 140 -13.14 -31.28 1.23
N TYR A 141 -14.45 -31.11 0.99
CA TYR A 141 -15.29 -30.14 1.73
C TYR A 141 -15.12 -30.15 3.25
N PRO A 142 -15.06 -31.32 3.93
CA PRO A 142 -14.87 -31.34 5.38
C PRO A 142 -13.54 -30.78 5.88
N MET A 143 -12.51 -30.67 5.01
CA MET A 143 -11.19 -30.15 5.34
C MET A 143 -11.03 -28.65 5.05
N PHE A 144 -11.95 -28.06 4.30
CA PHE A 144 -11.86 -26.69 3.79
C PHE A 144 -11.60 -25.66 4.90
N GLU A 145 -12.43 -25.60 5.93
CA GLU A 145 -12.29 -24.65 7.03
C GLU A 145 -10.96 -24.84 7.80
N ARG A 146 -10.52 -26.08 7.98
CA ARG A 146 -9.26 -26.39 8.66
C ARG A 146 -8.05 -25.91 7.83
N ILE A 147 -8.12 -26.09 6.51
CA ILE A 147 -7.08 -25.63 5.58
C ILE A 147 -7.06 -24.09 5.52
N LYS A 148 -8.22 -23.46 5.49
CA LYS A 148 -8.32 -22.01 5.54
C LYS A 148 -7.62 -21.44 6.78
N LEU A 149 -7.90 -21.99 7.97
CA LEU A 149 -7.21 -21.58 9.20
C LEU A 149 -5.70 -21.85 9.16
N LEU A 150 -5.28 -22.94 8.50
CA LEU A 150 -3.87 -23.25 8.33
C LEU A 150 -3.17 -22.20 7.44
N ILE A 151 -3.80 -21.80 6.33
CA ILE A 151 -3.31 -20.75 5.44
C ILE A 151 -3.18 -19.43 6.21
N GLU A 152 -4.23 -19.01 6.91
CA GLU A 152 -4.23 -17.78 7.72
C GLU A 152 -3.17 -17.81 8.83
N GLY A 153 -2.99 -18.95 9.49
CA GLY A 153 -1.96 -19.15 10.53
C GLY A 153 -0.53 -19.04 10.01
N HIS A 154 -0.32 -19.22 8.70
CA HIS A 154 0.97 -19.03 8.04
C HIS A 154 1.08 -17.68 7.29
N GLU A 155 0.30 -16.69 7.71
CA GLU A 155 0.27 -15.35 7.08
C GLU A 155 -0.18 -15.38 5.61
N GLY A 156 -0.86 -16.45 5.22
CA GLY A 156 -1.40 -16.63 3.87
C GLY A 156 -2.75 -15.96 3.69
N ARG A 157 -3.12 -15.79 2.42
CA ARG A 157 -4.42 -15.25 2.03
C ARG A 157 -4.98 -16.00 0.83
N ILE A 158 -6.26 -16.35 0.89
CA ILE A 158 -6.96 -17.01 -0.22
C ILE A 158 -7.30 -15.96 -1.27
N GLU A 159 -6.90 -16.21 -2.52
CA GLU A 159 -7.27 -15.38 -3.67
C GLU A 159 -8.58 -15.82 -4.31
N SER A 160 -8.75 -17.14 -4.46
CA SER A 160 -9.97 -17.71 -5.03
C SER A 160 -10.22 -19.12 -4.51
N ASN A 161 -11.47 -19.53 -4.57
CA ASN A 161 -11.91 -20.89 -4.33
C ASN A 161 -12.93 -21.28 -5.40
N ASP A 162 -12.81 -22.50 -5.89
CA ASP A 162 -13.76 -23.10 -6.84
C ASP A 162 -14.38 -24.35 -6.22
N TYR A 163 -15.70 -24.44 -6.32
CA TYR A 163 -16.52 -25.50 -5.69
C TYR A 163 -17.00 -26.47 -6.75
N GLY A 164 -16.32 -27.62 -6.83
CA GLY A 164 -16.64 -28.72 -7.73
C GLY A 164 -16.92 -30.03 -6.98
N ALA A 165 -16.35 -31.13 -7.46
CA ALA A 165 -16.36 -32.42 -6.74
C ALA A 165 -15.53 -32.34 -5.44
N ALA A 166 -14.53 -31.50 -5.42
CA ALA A 166 -13.74 -31.05 -4.27
C ALA A 166 -13.64 -29.52 -4.29
N VAL A 167 -13.05 -28.91 -3.27
CA VAL A 167 -12.77 -27.46 -3.24
C VAL A 167 -11.36 -27.23 -3.75
N THR A 168 -11.20 -26.44 -4.81
CA THR A 168 -9.89 -26.01 -5.32
C THR A 168 -9.60 -24.60 -4.78
N LEU A 169 -8.50 -24.46 -4.06
CA LEU A 169 -8.04 -23.20 -3.46
C LEU A 169 -6.84 -22.66 -4.23
N THR A 170 -6.89 -21.39 -4.61
CA THR A 170 -5.71 -20.62 -4.99
C THR A 170 -5.40 -19.63 -3.86
N PHE A 171 -4.19 -19.67 -3.33
CA PHE A 171 -3.82 -18.85 -2.19
C PHE A 171 -2.35 -18.42 -2.24
N LEU A 172 -2.04 -17.38 -1.51
CA LEU A 172 -0.71 -16.80 -1.37
C LEU A 172 -0.13 -17.16 -0.02
N LEU A 173 1.14 -17.56 -0.01
CA LEU A 173 1.95 -17.67 1.21
C LEU A 173 3.26 -16.89 1.03
N PRO A 174 3.77 -16.19 2.06
CA PRO A 174 5.16 -15.74 2.04
C PRO A 174 6.08 -16.93 1.75
N VAL A 175 7.02 -16.79 0.81
CA VAL A 175 7.92 -17.89 0.39
C VAL A 175 8.60 -18.55 1.58
N GLN A 176 8.99 -17.77 2.58
CA GLN A 176 9.60 -18.26 3.82
C GLN A 176 8.69 -19.14 4.70
N LYS A 177 7.36 -19.13 4.47
CA LYS A 177 6.38 -19.92 5.21
C LYS A 177 5.93 -21.19 4.47
N THR A 178 6.31 -21.38 3.22
CA THR A 178 5.82 -22.49 2.40
C THR A 178 6.27 -23.88 2.92
N ALA A 179 7.49 -23.97 3.43
CA ALA A 179 8.00 -25.23 3.98
C ALA A 179 7.24 -25.66 5.25
N ASP A 180 7.02 -24.73 6.17
CA ASP A 180 6.29 -24.98 7.42
C ASP A 180 4.84 -25.32 7.14
N PHE A 181 4.21 -24.59 6.21
CA PHE A 181 2.85 -24.89 5.76
C PHE A 181 2.75 -26.29 5.14
N SER A 182 3.68 -26.68 4.26
CA SER A 182 3.68 -28.00 3.61
C SER A 182 3.82 -29.13 4.63
N ALA A 183 4.65 -28.97 5.65
CA ALA A 183 4.79 -29.93 6.75
C ALA A 183 3.48 -30.06 7.54
N ALA A 184 2.87 -28.93 7.92
CA ALA A 184 1.61 -28.91 8.66
C ALA A 184 0.44 -29.48 7.82
N LEU A 185 0.40 -29.20 6.51
CA LEU A 185 -0.60 -29.76 5.59
C LEU A 185 -0.47 -31.30 5.50
N THR A 186 0.77 -31.80 5.41
CA THR A 186 1.06 -33.23 5.40
C THR A 186 0.56 -33.90 6.68
N GLU A 187 0.80 -33.30 7.85
CA GLU A 187 0.35 -33.80 9.15
C GLU A 187 -1.18 -33.88 9.25
N ILE A 188 -1.89 -32.78 8.92
CA ILE A 188 -3.35 -32.74 9.06
C ILE A 188 -4.09 -33.59 8.04
N SER A 189 -3.47 -33.88 6.89
CA SER A 189 -4.03 -34.69 5.81
C SER A 189 -3.60 -36.16 5.84
N GLY A 190 -2.68 -36.53 6.74
CA GLY A 190 -2.05 -37.85 6.71
C GLY A 190 -1.27 -38.10 5.42
N GLY A 191 -0.72 -37.09 4.81
CA GLY A 191 0.05 -37.13 3.55
C GLY A 191 -0.79 -37.27 2.29
N GLN A 192 -2.12 -37.07 2.39
CA GLN A 192 -3.03 -37.24 1.24
C GLN A 192 -3.20 -35.97 0.39
N MET A 193 -2.71 -34.82 0.87
CA MET A 193 -2.83 -33.54 0.18
C MET A 193 -1.46 -32.87 0.07
N SER A 194 -1.25 -32.20 -1.05
CA SER A 194 -0.09 -31.35 -1.31
C SER A 194 -0.53 -30.10 -2.05
N ALA A 195 0.09 -28.98 -1.74
CA ALA A 195 -0.10 -27.74 -2.49
C ALA A 195 0.98 -27.65 -3.59
N GLU A 196 0.59 -27.23 -4.78
CA GLU A 196 1.47 -27.01 -5.93
C GLU A 196 1.77 -25.52 -6.06
N GLU A 197 3.06 -25.16 -6.15
CA GLU A 197 3.46 -23.80 -6.47
C GLU A 197 3.29 -23.53 -7.96
N VAL A 198 2.44 -22.56 -8.31
CA VAL A 198 2.11 -22.20 -9.68
C VAL A 198 3.04 -21.10 -10.19
N GLU A 199 3.28 -20.09 -9.35
CA GLU A 199 4.14 -18.95 -9.64
C GLU A 199 4.62 -18.27 -8.35
N GLN A 200 5.52 -17.30 -8.48
CA GLN A 200 5.87 -16.38 -7.39
C GLN A 200 5.56 -14.96 -7.80
N ARG A 201 5.02 -14.18 -6.83
CA ARG A 201 4.74 -12.75 -6.97
C ARG A 201 5.42 -11.96 -5.87
N PHE A 202 5.83 -10.75 -6.18
CA PHE A 202 6.38 -9.81 -5.19
C PHE A 202 5.27 -8.86 -4.74
N LEU A 203 4.81 -8.99 -3.50
CA LEU A 203 3.58 -8.36 -3.00
C LEU A 203 3.79 -7.76 -1.59
N PRO A 204 2.95 -6.78 -1.19
CA PRO A 204 2.96 -6.29 0.19
C PRO A 204 2.59 -7.41 1.17
N GLY A 205 3.40 -7.53 2.22
CA GLY A 205 3.15 -8.41 3.35
C GLY A 205 2.10 -7.87 4.33
N ALA A 206 2.17 -8.33 5.58
CA ALA A 206 1.32 -7.82 6.64
C ALA A 206 1.65 -6.36 6.98
N ARG A 207 0.68 -5.66 7.58
CA ARG A 207 0.87 -4.29 8.09
C ARG A 207 1.89 -4.30 9.23
N GLU A 208 2.93 -3.45 9.11
CA GLU A 208 3.90 -3.17 10.17
C GLU A 208 3.36 -2.13 11.17
#